data_802ea12fd1c564045ab203c7078b9765
#
_entry.id   802ea12fd1c564045ab203c7078b9765
#
_cell.length_a   1.000
_cell.length_b   1.000
_cell.length_c   1.000
_cell.angle_alpha   90.00
_cell.angle_beta   90.00
_cell.angle_gamma   90.00
#
_symmetry.space_group_name_H-M   'P 1'
#
loop_
_entity.id
_entity.type
_entity.pdbx_description
1 polymer ?
#
loop_
_entity_poly.entity_id
_entity_poly.type
_entity_poly.pdbx_seq_one_letter_code
_entity_poly.pdbx_strand_id
1 'polypeptide(L)'
;MFPALTIAPYAAVLGLLGAALTVNVIANRVRARVDAGDGGVARLAQAIRAQANFVEQAPLALIIIMLAEAAGARALTVHLLGVALLASRLASAYALNKSLGQSPLRQFGGGSGVLVALAASVALLLALGGVR
;
A
#
# COMPACT_ATOMS: atom_id res chain seq x y z
N MET A 1 -26.55 -1.30 -11.40
CA MET A 1 -26.12 -1.17 -9.99
C MET A 1 -24.92 -2.08 -9.80
N PHE A 2 -23.72 -1.53 -9.55
CA PHE A 2 -22.54 -2.36 -9.30
C PHE A 2 -22.69 -3.03 -7.92
N PRO A 3 -22.33 -4.31 -7.76
CA PRO A 3 -22.33 -4.94 -6.45
C PRO A 3 -21.39 -4.17 -5.53
N ALA A 4 -21.77 -4.02 -4.26
CA ALA A 4 -20.92 -3.40 -3.27
C ALA A 4 -19.67 -4.27 -3.07
N LEU A 5 -18.50 -3.77 -3.50
CA LEU A 5 -17.25 -4.48 -3.33
C LEU A 5 -16.76 -4.35 -1.89
N THR A 6 -16.44 -5.47 -1.26
CA THR A 6 -15.91 -5.54 0.10
C THR A 6 -14.57 -4.80 0.23
N ILE A 7 -13.77 -4.81 -0.83
CA ILE A 7 -12.47 -4.12 -0.87
C ILE A 7 -12.61 -2.60 -1.03
N ALA A 8 -13.75 -2.07 -1.47
CA ALA A 8 -13.91 -0.65 -1.81
C ALA A 8 -13.55 0.33 -0.68
N PRO A 9 -13.98 0.17 0.58
CA PRO A 9 -13.60 1.08 1.66
C PRO A 9 -12.08 1.11 1.91
N TYR A 10 -11.40 -0.03 1.78
CA TYR A 10 -9.94 -0.10 1.91
C TYR A 10 -9.24 0.62 0.77
N ALA A 11 -9.74 0.45 -0.45
CA ALA A 11 -9.23 1.16 -1.62
C ALA A 11 -9.37 2.68 -1.47
N ALA A 12 -10.50 3.17 -0.96
CA ALA A 12 -10.73 4.59 -0.71
C ALA A 12 -9.73 5.15 0.31
N VAL A 13 -9.53 4.47 1.45
CA VAL A 13 -8.58 4.91 2.49
C VAL A 13 -7.14 4.87 1.97
N LEU A 14 -6.76 3.82 1.23
CA LEU A 14 -5.44 3.73 0.60
C LEU A 14 -5.24 4.82 -0.46
N GLY A 15 -6.26 5.16 -1.23
CA GLY A 15 -6.22 6.28 -2.16
C GLY A 15 -5.94 7.61 -1.47
N LEU A 16 -6.60 7.89 -0.34
CA LEU A 16 -6.33 9.07 0.48
C LEU A 16 -4.91 9.07 1.05
N LEU A 17 -4.42 7.92 1.52
CA LEU A 17 -3.04 7.78 1.99
C LEU A 17 -2.04 8.06 0.85
N GLY A 18 -2.26 7.52 -0.33
CA GLY A 18 -1.41 7.76 -1.51
C GLY A 18 -1.37 9.23 -1.90
N ALA A 19 -2.53 9.90 -1.89
CA ALA A 19 -2.62 11.34 -2.14
C ALA A 19 -1.86 12.14 -1.07
N ALA A 20 -2.01 11.80 0.21
CA ALA A 20 -1.29 12.46 1.31
C ALA A 20 0.23 12.30 1.18
N LEU A 21 0.72 11.10 0.81
CA LEU A 21 2.14 10.87 0.57
C LEU A 21 2.66 11.69 -0.62
N THR A 22 1.90 11.81 -1.69
CA THR A 22 2.25 12.64 -2.85
C THR A 22 2.32 14.12 -2.47
N VAL A 23 1.32 14.63 -1.74
CA VAL A 23 1.33 16.02 -1.23
C VAL A 23 2.52 16.27 -0.32
N ASN A 24 2.88 15.29 0.53
CA ASN A 24 4.08 15.40 1.38
C ASN A 24 5.36 15.54 0.56
N VAL A 25 5.52 14.80 -0.54
CA VAL A 25 6.67 14.96 -1.45
C VAL A 25 6.67 16.35 -2.07
N ILE A 26 5.55 16.81 -2.62
CA ILE A 26 5.42 18.13 -3.24
C ILE A 26 5.79 19.23 -2.24
N ALA A 27 5.23 19.19 -1.03
CA ALA A 27 5.51 20.19 0.00
C ALA A 27 7.00 20.24 0.41
N ASN A 28 7.66 19.07 0.51
CA ASN A 28 9.09 19.02 0.81
C ASN A 28 9.95 19.53 -0.37
N ARG A 29 9.57 19.26 -1.63
CA ARG A 29 10.23 19.80 -2.82
C ARG A 29 10.19 21.33 -2.84
N VAL A 30 9.01 21.91 -2.63
CA VAL A 30 8.83 23.36 -2.59
C VAL A 30 9.68 23.98 -1.48
N ARG A 31 9.69 23.40 -0.28
CA ARG A 31 10.49 23.90 0.84
C ARG A 31 12.00 23.81 0.59
N ALA A 32 12.45 22.72 -0.04
CA ALA A 32 13.85 22.48 -0.35
C ALA A 32 14.32 23.18 -1.63
N ARG A 33 13.40 23.71 -2.45
CA ARG A 33 13.67 24.25 -3.80
C ARG A 33 14.37 23.25 -4.71
N VAL A 34 13.91 22.00 -4.69
CA VAL A 34 14.49 20.88 -5.45
C VAL A 34 13.44 20.33 -6.40
N ASP A 35 13.64 20.49 -7.70
CA ASP A 35 12.69 20.05 -8.74
C ASP A 35 12.79 18.55 -9.03
N ALA A 36 14.00 17.98 -8.99
CA ALA A 36 14.26 16.57 -9.28
C ALA A 36 15.22 15.95 -8.26
N GLY A 37 15.09 14.63 -8.05
CA GLY A 37 15.87 13.93 -7.02
C GLY A 37 15.51 14.37 -5.61
N ASP A 38 16.42 14.21 -4.68
CA ASP A 38 16.25 14.61 -3.28
C ASP A 38 17.14 15.81 -2.86
N GLY A 39 18.05 16.23 -3.77
CA GLY A 39 18.97 17.34 -3.52
C GLY A 39 19.86 17.16 -2.28
N GLY A 40 20.03 15.94 -1.78
CA GLY A 40 20.76 15.66 -0.54
C GLY A 40 19.97 16.02 0.73
N VAL A 41 18.68 16.39 0.61
CA VAL A 41 17.81 16.78 1.73
C VAL A 41 17.16 15.53 2.32
N ALA A 42 17.60 15.11 3.49
CA ALA A 42 17.15 13.88 4.15
C ALA A 42 15.62 13.78 4.27
N ARG A 43 14.95 14.87 4.65
CA ARG A 43 13.48 14.89 4.78
C ARG A 43 12.76 14.68 3.44
N LEU A 44 13.30 15.22 2.34
CA LEU A 44 12.76 15.00 1.00
C LEU A 44 13.01 13.56 0.56
N ALA A 45 14.21 13.02 0.78
CA ALA A 45 14.52 11.61 0.51
C ALA A 45 13.57 10.65 1.25
N GLN A 46 13.26 10.94 2.52
CA GLN A 46 12.28 10.16 3.31
C GLN A 46 10.87 10.21 2.68
N ALA A 47 10.39 11.39 2.33
CA ALA A 47 9.08 11.56 1.71
C ALA A 47 9.00 10.83 0.35
N ILE A 48 10.02 10.97 -0.49
CA ILE A 48 10.10 10.27 -1.79
C ILE A 48 10.08 8.76 -1.58
N ARG A 49 10.86 8.23 -0.63
CA ARG A 49 10.92 6.78 -0.39
C ARG A 49 9.62 6.23 0.19
N ALA A 50 8.93 6.98 1.05
CA ALA A 50 7.63 6.59 1.58
C ALA A 50 6.58 6.50 0.47
N GLN A 51 6.51 7.49 -0.40
CA GLN A 51 5.60 7.51 -1.54
C GLN A 51 5.93 6.40 -2.55
N ALA A 52 7.21 6.22 -2.90
CA ALA A 52 7.65 5.18 -3.82
C ALA A 52 7.28 3.77 -3.31
N ASN A 53 7.56 3.46 -2.04
CA ASN A 53 7.21 2.17 -1.44
C ASN A 53 5.69 1.91 -1.47
N PHE A 54 4.88 2.95 -1.27
CA PHE A 54 3.43 2.84 -1.39
C PHE A 54 3.02 2.49 -2.82
N VAL A 55 3.52 3.22 -3.81
CA VAL A 55 3.18 3.02 -5.23
C VAL A 55 3.68 1.67 -5.76
N GLU A 56 4.82 1.20 -5.28
CA GLU A 56 5.38 -0.11 -5.65
C GLU A 56 4.51 -1.28 -5.19
N GLN A 57 3.78 -1.17 -4.08
CA GLN A 57 3.14 -2.32 -3.43
C GLN A 57 1.61 -2.23 -3.34
N ALA A 58 1.04 -1.07 -3.06
CA ALA A 58 -0.39 -0.96 -2.79
C ALA A 58 -1.28 -1.18 -4.03
N PRO A 59 -1.01 -0.59 -5.20
CA PRO A 59 -1.91 -0.73 -6.35
C PRO A 59 -2.02 -2.16 -6.85
N LEU A 60 -0.91 -2.88 -6.98
CA LEU A 60 -0.91 -4.26 -7.45
C LEU A 60 -1.67 -5.17 -6.47
N ALA A 61 -1.41 -5.05 -5.17
CA ALA A 61 -2.11 -5.83 -4.16
C ALA A 61 -3.62 -5.55 -4.17
N LEU A 62 -4.03 -4.29 -4.30
CA LEU A 62 -5.44 -3.91 -4.43
C LEU A 62 -6.11 -4.56 -5.65
N ILE A 63 -5.45 -4.52 -6.80
CA ILE A 63 -5.96 -5.14 -8.03
C ILE A 63 -6.15 -6.64 -7.84
N ILE A 64 -5.17 -7.34 -7.25
CA ILE A 64 -5.26 -8.78 -7.03
C ILE A 64 -6.39 -9.12 -6.05
N ILE A 65 -6.56 -8.36 -4.95
CA ILE A 65 -7.65 -8.57 -3.99
C ILE A 65 -9.00 -8.33 -4.67
N MET A 66 -9.13 -7.29 -5.48
CA MET A 66 -10.35 -6.99 -6.22
C MET A 66 -10.69 -8.11 -7.22
N LEU A 67 -9.70 -8.66 -7.91
CA LEU A 67 -9.89 -9.80 -8.81
C LEU A 67 -10.28 -11.07 -8.05
N ALA A 68 -9.70 -11.32 -6.87
CA ALA A 68 -10.07 -12.43 -6.01
C ALA A 68 -11.55 -12.31 -5.55
N GLU A 69 -11.98 -11.10 -5.16
CA GLU A 69 -13.38 -10.83 -4.82
C GLU A 69 -14.30 -11.08 -6.02
N ALA A 70 -13.95 -10.57 -7.19
CA ALA A 70 -14.71 -10.77 -8.42
C ALA A 70 -14.79 -12.25 -8.83
N ALA A 71 -13.74 -13.04 -8.54
CA ALA A 71 -13.71 -14.48 -8.75
C ALA A 71 -14.50 -15.28 -7.68
N GLY A 72 -15.09 -14.62 -6.70
CA GLY A 72 -15.95 -15.23 -5.67
C GLY A 72 -15.24 -15.61 -4.38
N ALA A 73 -14.09 -15.02 -4.06
CA ALA A 73 -13.46 -15.18 -2.75
C ALA A 73 -14.41 -14.73 -1.63
N ARG A 74 -14.33 -15.41 -0.47
CA ARG A 74 -15.17 -15.08 0.69
C ARG A 74 -14.94 -13.65 1.15
N ALA A 75 -16.01 -12.94 1.52
CA ALA A 75 -15.92 -11.57 2.04
C ALA A 75 -14.95 -11.44 3.23
N LEU A 76 -14.93 -12.43 4.13
CA LEU A 76 -13.97 -12.45 5.24
C LEU A 76 -12.52 -12.45 4.76
N THR A 77 -12.18 -13.24 3.74
CA THR A 77 -10.83 -13.26 3.15
C THR A 77 -10.47 -11.89 2.59
N VAL A 78 -11.39 -11.23 1.88
CA VAL A 78 -11.21 -9.89 1.32
C VAL A 78 -11.01 -8.85 2.42
N HIS A 79 -11.81 -8.91 3.50
CA HIS A 79 -11.63 -8.03 4.67
C HIS A 79 -10.27 -8.22 5.33
N LEU A 80 -9.85 -9.46 5.58
CA LEU A 80 -8.55 -9.74 6.19
C LEU A 80 -7.38 -9.22 5.36
N LEU A 81 -7.42 -9.44 4.05
CA LEU A 81 -6.42 -8.93 3.12
C LEU A 81 -6.43 -7.40 3.04
N GLY A 82 -7.61 -6.78 3.01
CA GLY A 82 -7.77 -5.33 3.00
C GLY A 82 -7.21 -4.67 4.26
N VAL A 83 -7.54 -5.20 5.44
CA VAL A 83 -6.99 -4.73 6.73
C VAL A 83 -5.48 -4.91 6.77
N ALA A 84 -4.97 -6.08 6.39
CA ALA A 84 -3.54 -6.37 6.38
C ALA A 84 -2.78 -5.43 5.43
N LEU A 85 -3.32 -5.17 4.23
CA LEU A 85 -2.73 -4.23 3.29
C LEU A 85 -2.69 -2.82 3.87
N LEU A 86 -3.80 -2.34 4.41
CA LEU A 86 -3.89 -0.99 4.99
C LEU A 86 -2.91 -0.82 6.15
N ALA A 87 -2.89 -1.77 7.11
CA ALA A 87 -1.97 -1.74 8.24
C ALA A 87 -0.50 -1.74 7.80
N SER A 88 -0.15 -2.58 6.84
CA SER A 88 1.18 -2.66 6.23
C SER A 88 1.59 -1.32 5.59
N ARG A 89 0.70 -0.67 4.86
CA ARG A 89 1.00 0.61 4.18
C ARG A 89 1.12 1.76 5.16
N LEU A 90 0.28 1.82 6.19
CA LEU A 90 0.39 2.82 7.26
C LEU A 90 1.71 2.66 8.04
N ALA A 91 2.07 1.44 8.41
CA ALA A 91 3.33 1.16 9.10
C ALA A 91 4.55 1.57 8.26
N SER A 92 4.57 1.21 6.97
CA SER A 92 5.63 1.62 6.03
C SER A 92 5.72 3.13 5.87
N ALA A 93 4.59 3.79 5.65
CA ALA A 93 4.54 5.24 5.46
C ALA A 93 5.07 5.97 6.70
N TYR A 94 4.66 5.55 7.89
CA TYR A 94 5.14 6.12 9.15
C TYR A 94 6.65 5.90 9.34
N ALA A 95 7.11 4.65 9.19
CA ALA A 95 8.52 4.31 9.40
C ALA A 95 9.46 5.06 8.44
N LEU A 96 9.12 5.13 7.16
CA LEU A 96 9.94 5.77 6.14
C LEU A 96 9.96 7.30 6.26
N ASN A 97 8.86 7.92 6.69
CA ASN A 97 8.84 9.36 6.97
C ASN A 97 9.62 9.73 8.24
N LYS A 98 9.85 8.77 9.15
CA LYS A 98 10.61 9.01 10.38
C LYS A 98 12.12 8.81 10.20
N SER A 99 12.53 7.78 9.45
CA SER A 99 13.95 7.45 9.24
C SER A 99 14.14 6.59 7.99
N LEU A 100 15.23 6.80 7.27
CA LEU A 100 15.70 5.89 6.21
C LEU A 100 16.54 4.73 6.74
N GLY A 101 16.93 4.77 8.03
CA GLY A 101 17.64 3.69 8.69
C GLY A 101 16.83 2.41 8.82
N GLN A 102 17.48 1.32 9.15
CA GLN A 102 16.80 0.06 9.44
C GLN A 102 16.04 0.18 10.76
N SER A 103 14.77 -0.21 10.74
CA SER A 103 13.95 -0.34 11.95
C SER A 103 13.04 -1.56 11.84
N PRO A 104 12.66 -2.18 12.96
CA PRO A 104 11.73 -3.31 12.95
C PRO A 104 10.40 -2.98 12.26
N LEU A 105 9.90 -1.76 12.46
CA LEU A 105 8.65 -1.30 11.85
C LEU A 105 8.77 -1.14 10.32
N ARG A 106 9.94 -0.73 9.83
CA ARG A 106 10.22 -0.64 8.38
C ARG A 106 10.32 -2.01 7.75
N GLN A 107 11.00 -2.96 8.41
CA GLN A 107 11.08 -4.35 7.95
C GLN A 107 9.70 -5.00 7.93
N PHE A 108 8.90 -4.78 8.99
CA PHE A 108 7.52 -5.23 9.06
C PHE A 108 6.68 -4.65 7.91
N GLY A 109 6.69 -3.34 7.71
CA GLY A 109 5.90 -2.69 6.66
C GLY A 109 6.28 -3.14 5.24
N GLY A 110 7.59 -3.30 4.95
CA GLY A 110 8.07 -3.78 3.66
C GLY A 110 7.75 -5.26 3.43
N GLY A 111 8.11 -6.10 4.39
CA GLY A 111 7.90 -7.55 4.31
C GLY A 111 6.42 -7.93 4.32
N SER A 112 5.60 -7.31 5.16
CA SER A 112 4.16 -7.58 5.23
C SER A 112 3.43 -7.24 3.93
N GLY A 113 3.86 -6.21 3.20
CA GLY A 113 3.28 -5.88 1.90
C GLY A 113 3.49 -6.99 0.87
N VAL A 114 4.67 -7.59 0.84
CA VAL A 114 4.95 -8.76 -0.02
C VAL A 114 4.09 -9.96 0.41
N LEU A 115 4.00 -10.23 1.70
CA LEU A 115 3.16 -11.33 2.21
C LEU A 115 1.68 -11.13 1.86
N VAL A 116 1.16 -9.91 1.94
CA VAL A 116 -0.23 -9.62 1.54
C VAL A 116 -0.42 -9.86 0.05
N ALA A 117 0.51 -9.44 -0.80
CA ALA A 117 0.42 -9.67 -2.23
C ALA A 117 0.44 -11.17 -2.57
N LEU A 118 1.31 -11.95 -1.91
CA LEU A 118 1.35 -13.40 -2.06
C LEU A 118 0.05 -14.05 -1.58
N ALA A 119 -0.46 -13.69 -0.41
CA ALA A 119 -1.71 -14.21 0.13
C ALA A 119 -2.91 -13.87 -0.76
N ALA A 120 -2.95 -12.66 -1.31
CA ALA A 120 -3.97 -12.24 -2.26
C ALA A 120 -3.91 -13.05 -3.56
N SER A 121 -2.71 -13.31 -4.06
CA SER A 121 -2.50 -14.14 -5.26
C SER A 121 -2.98 -15.58 -5.04
N VAL A 122 -2.66 -16.16 -3.88
CA VAL A 122 -3.16 -17.50 -3.49
C VAL A 122 -4.69 -17.49 -3.40
N ALA A 123 -5.28 -16.48 -2.73
CA ALA A 123 -6.74 -16.37 -2.63
C ALA A 123 -7.42 -16.27 -4.01
N LEU A 124 -6.82 -15.52 -4.94
CA LEU A 124 -7.30 -15.43 -6.32
C LEU A 124 -7.25 -16.81 -7.03
N LEU A 125 -6.13 -17.51 -6.93
CA LEU A 125 -5.97 -18.83 -7.54
C LEU A 125 -6.97 -19.86 -6.98
N LEU A 126 -7.19 -19.86 -5.65
CA LEU A 126 -8.18 -20.71 -5.01
C LEU A 126 -9.60 -20.38 -5.47
N ALA A 127 -9.95 -19.09 -5.57
CA ALA A 127 -11.25 -18.66 -6.06
C ALA A 127 -11.50 -19.09 -7.51
N LEU A 128 -10.49 -18.99 -8.38
CA LEU A 128 -10.55 -19.45 -9.77
C LEU A 128 -10.66 -20.98 -9.86
N GLY A 129 -10.05 -21.73 -8.93
CA GLY A 129 -10.17 -23.17 -8.82
C GLY A 129 -11.49 -23.66 -8.19
N GLY A 130 -12.41 -22.78 -7.84
CA GLY A 130 -13.68 -23.10 -7.21
C GLY A 130 -13.60 -23.43 -5.72
N VAL A 131 -12.46 -23.25 -5.09
CA VAL A 131 -12.26 -23.39 -3.64
C VAL A 131 -12.64 -22.05 -2.98
N ARG A 132 -13.78 -22.11 -2.25
CA ARG A 132 -14.35 -20.90 -1.60
C ARG A 132 -14.30 -20.97 -0.09
#